data_18ae6271246cf937df47e8030d771be1
#
_entry.id   18ae6271246cf937df47e8030d771be1
#
_cell.length_a   1.000
_cell.length_b   1.000
_cell.length_c   1.000
_cell.angle_alpha   90.00
_cell.angle_beta   90.00
_cell.angle_gamma   90.00
#
_symmetry.space_group_name_H-M   'P 1'
#
loop_
_entity.id
_entity.type
_entity.pdbx_description
1 polymer ?
#
loop_
_entity_poly.entity_id
_entity_poly.type
_entity_poly.pdbx_seq_one_letter_code
_entity_poly.pdbx_strand_id
1 'polypeptide(L)'
;MKIAGLGLATLIIVVALGPGVPAPVAGAPSAFDGTWDVTLTCPPLKDDVDDAKGYTQRFSGQVKDGMLRATHGVEGQPSWHLLTGEIPADGKAMLTIEGIVKSADYAVNHAARGKAYTFRVRATFEGDHGRGVRLGKRKCEFDFRRR
;
A
#
# COMPACT_ATOMS: atom_id res chain seq x y z
N MET A 1 -16.37 58.68 -63.66
CA MET A 1 -16.09 57.27 -63.67
C MET A 1 -15.40 56.95 -62.32
N LYS A 2 -16.12 56.33 -61.37
CA LYS A 2 -15.65 56.08 -59.99
C LYS A 2 -15.23 54.62 -59.87
N ILE A 3 -13.97 54.37 -59.53
CA ILE A 3 -13.47 53.05 -59.31
C ILE A 3 -13.50 52.81 -57.78
N ALA A 4 -14.33 51.84 -57.36
CA ALA A 4 -14.41 51.45 -55.95
C ALA A 4 -13.28 50.49 -55.62
N GLY A 5 -12.47 50.87 -54.61
CA GLY A 5 -11.45 50.03 -54.05
C GLY A 5 -11.98 48.99 -53.04
N LEU A 6 -11.70 47.72 -53.31
CA LEU A 6 -12.08 46.65 -52.44
C LEU A 6 -11.00 46.46 -51.38
N GLY A 7 -11.30 46.82 -50.14
CA GLY A 7 -10.40 46.58 -48.99
C GLY A 7 -10.49 45.14 -48.52
N LEU A 8 -9.36 44.43 -48.61
CA LEU A 8 -9.21 43.09 -48.10
C LEU A 8 -8.94 43.14 -46.61
N ALA A 9 -9.93 42.78 -45.79
CA ALA A 9 -9.74 42.70 -44.34
C ALA A 9 -9.06 41.35 -43.99
N THR A 10 -7.82 41.40 -43.57
CA THR A 10 -7.08 40.23 -43.09
C THR A 10 -7.48 39.91 -41.64
N LEU A 11 -8.20 38.82 -41.47
CA LEU A 11 -8.58 38.31 -40.13
C LEU A 11 -7.38 37.61 -39.50
N ILE A 12 -6.78 38.20 -38.48
CA ILE A 12 -5.73 37.57 -37.69
C ILE A 12 -6.40 36.72 -36.61
N ILE A 13 -6.30 35.38 -36.73
CA ILE A 13 -6.74 34.45 -35.71
C ILE A 13 -5.61 34.31 -34.70
N VAL A 14 -5.76 34.91 -33.53
CA VAL A 14 -4.85 34.70 -32.38
C VAL A 14 -5.25 33.40 -31.71
N VAL A 15 -4.47 32.32 -31.94
CA VAL A 15 -4.60 31.08 -31.19
C VAL A 15 -3.97 31.30 -29.82
N ALA A 16 -4.80 31.47 -28.80
CA ALA A 16 -4.33 31.49 -27.41
C ALA A 16 -3.92 30.06 -27.01
N LEU A 17 -2.60 29.82 -26.88
CA LEU A 17 -2.07 28.64 -26.19
C LEU A 17 -2.40 28.81 -24.70
N GLY A 18 -3.44 28.10 -24.24
CA GLY A 18 -3.73 27.99 -22.82
C GLY A 18 -2.60 27.24 -22.09
N PRO A 19 -2.33 27.53 -20.80
CA PRO A 19 -1.37 26.76 -20.01
C PRO A 19 -1.83 25.30 -19.96
N GLY A 20 -1.02 24.41 -20.57
CA GLY A 20 -1.26 22.99 -20.53
C GLY A 20 -1.27 22.50 -19.09
N VAL A 21 -2.34 21.87 -18.65
CA VAL A 21 -2.41 21.15 -17.37
C VAL A 21 -1.34 20.07 -17.43
N PRO A 22 -0.36 20.03 -16.48
CA PRO A 22 0.64 18.97 -16.47
C PRO A 22 -0.10 17.64 -16.29
N ALA A 23 0.14 16.69 -17.22
CA ALA A 23 -0.36 15.32 -17.06
C ALA A 23 0.25 14.73 -15.78
N PRO A 24 -0.51 13.90 -15.00
CA PRO A 24 0.04 13.22 -13.86
C PRO A 24 1.23 12.38 -14.31
N VAL A 25 2.40 12.67 -13.75
CA VAL A 25 3.63 11.89 -13.99
C VAL A 25 3.37 10.51 -13.42
N ALA A 26 3.27 9.49 -14.26
CA ALA A 26 3.30 8.11 -13.80
C ALA A 26 4.57 7.92 -12.97
N GLY A 27 4.46 7.42 -11.75
CA GLY A 27 5.61 7.18 -10.88
C GLY A 27 6.67 6.36 -11.61
N ALA A 28 7.95 6.69 -11.41
CA ALA A 28 9.05 5.92 -11.99
C ALA A 28 9.01 4.47 -11.47
N PRO A 29 9.31 3.45 -12.31
CA PRO A 29 9.39 2.07 -11.86
C PRO A 29 10.35 1.93 -10.67
N SER A 30 9.91 1.21 -9.64
CA SER A 30 10.73 0.92 -8.47
C SER A 30 11.52 -0.37 -8.66
N ALA A 31 12.73 -0.45 -8.08
CA ALA A 31 13.50 -1.68 -8.03
C ALA A 31 12.76 -2.84 -7.32
N PHE A 32 11.74 -2.52 -6.55
CA PHE A 32 10.92 -3.49 -5.80
C PHE A 32 9.62 -3.87 -6.51
N ASP A 33 9.31 -3.31 -7.68
CA ASP A 33 8.09 -3.62 -8.42
C ASP A 33 7.99 -5.11 -8.76
N GLY A 34 6.78 -5.65 -8.67
CA GLY A 34 6.50 -7.05 -8.96
C GLY A 34 5.53 -7.70 -7.98
N THR A 35 5.37 -9.01 -8.11
CA THR A 35 4.54 -9.83 -7.22
C THR A 35 5.36 -10.34 -6.04
N TRP A 36 4.82 -10.21 -4.85
CA TRP A 36 5.46 -10.61 -3.60
C TRP A 36 4.59 -11.58 -2.81
N ASP A 37 5.19 -12.66 -2.34
CA ASP A 37 4.60 -13.55 -1.35
C ASP A 37 4.93 -13.01 0.04
N VAL A 38 3.93 -12.97 0.91
CA VAL A 38 4.05 -12.47 2.27
C VAL A 38 3.69 -13.57 3.25
N THR A 39 4.57 -13.83 4.21
CA THR A 39 4.29 -14.68 5.35
C THR A 39 4.27 -13.82 6.61
N LEU A 40 3.12 -13.75 7.25
CA LEU A 40 2.93 -13.11 8.55
C LEU A 40 2.94 -14.16 9.64
N THR A 41 3.85 -14.05 10.60
CA THR A 41 3.92 -14.92 11.77
C THR A 41 3.77 -14.11 13.04
N CYS A 42 2.73 -14.39 13.81
CA CYS A 42 2.50 -13.82 15.12
C CYS A 42 2.77 -14.87 16.19
N PRO A 43 3.78 -14.70 17.05
CA PRO A 43 4.03 -15.64 18.16
C PRO A 43 2.87 -15.59 19.16
N PRO A 44 2.70 -16.63 19.99
CA PRO A 44 1.79 -16.51 21.13
C PRO A 44 2.21 -15.32 21.99
N LEU A 45 1.23 -14.64 22.57
CA LEU A 45 1.47 -13.60 23.57
C LEU A 45 0.81 -14.04 24.86
N LYS A 46 1.61 -14.30 25.88
CA LYS A 46 1.14 -14.68 27.22
C LYS A 46 1.78 -13.77 28.25
N ASP A 47 0.96 -13.00 28.92
CA ASP A 47 1.35 -12.18 30.06
C ASP A 47 0.17 -12.11 31.06
N ASP A 48 0.22 -11.23 32.05
CA ASP A 48 -0.81 -11.10 33.09
C ASP A 48 -2.20 -10.66 32.56
N VAL A 49 -2.24 -10.13 31.32
CA VAL A 49 -3.45 -9.56 30.70
C VAL A 49 -3.90 -10.32 29.48
N ASP A 50 -2.94 -10.93 28.74
CA ASP A 50 -3.18 -11.57 27.45
C ASP A 50 -2.77 -13.04 27.45
N ASP A 51 -3.58 -13.86 26.78
CA ASP A 51 -3.30 -15.25 26.42
C ASP A 51 -3.67 -15.49 24.94
N ALA A 52 -3.06 -14.68 24.05
CA ALA A 52 -3.34 -14.76 22.62
C ALA A 52 -2.54 -15.88 21.95
N LYS A 53 -3.23 -16.79 21.25
CA LYS A 53 -2.60 -17.89 20.49
C LYS A 53 -1.76 -17.37 19.33
N GLY A 54 -0.69 -18.11 19.01
CA GLY A 54 0.13 -17.86 17.82
C GLY A 54 -0.58 -18.27 16.54
N TYR A 55 -0.19 -17.63 15.42
CA TYR A 55 -0.68 -18.00 14.09
C TYR A 55 0.30 -17.59 12.99
N THR A 56 0.18 -18.24 11.84
CA THR A 56 0.86 -17.88 10.60
C THR A 56 -0.14 -17.75 9.49
N GLN A 57 -0.02 -16.72 8.68
CA GLN A 57 -0.82 -16.49 7.48
C GLN A 57 0.07 -16.23 6.28
N ARG A 58 -0.35 -16.74 5.10
CA ARG A 58 0.33 -16.51 3.82
C ARG A 58 -0.63 -15.84 2.86
N PHE A 59 -0.15 -14.83 2.18
CA PHE A 59 -0.90 -14.09 1.17
C PHE A 59 0.07 -13.48 0.17
N SER A 60 -0.44 -12.87 -0.88
CA SER A 60 0.40 -12.20 -1.87
C SER A 60 -0.06 -10.77 -2.12
N GLY A 61 0.80 -9.99 -2.70
CA GLY A 61 0.55 -8.62 -3.08
C GLY A 61 1.35 -8.19 -4.29
N GLN A 62 1.08 -6.98 -4.70
CA GLN A 62 1.79 -6.31 -5.78
C GLN A 62 2.52 -5.08 -5.23
N VAL A 63 3.73 -4.89 -5.72
CA VAL A 63 4.41 -3.59 -5.65
C VAL A 63 4.36 -2.99 -7.04
N LYS A 64 3.80 -1.80 -7.14
CA LYS A 64 3.71 -1.03 -8.38
C LYS A 64 4.12 0.40 -8.11
N ASP A 65 5.08 0.89 -8.88
CA ASP A 65 5.64 2.23 -8.70
C ASP A 65 6.09 2.48 -7.23
N GLY A 66 6.66 1.44 -6.60
CA GLY A 66 7.11 1.45 -5.21
C GLY A 66 6.00 1.31 -4.16
N MET A 67 4.73 1.24 -4.55
CA MET A 67 3.60 1.08 -3.63
C MET A 67 3.21 -0.38 -3.45
N LEU A 68 3.35 -0.89 -2.24
CA LEU A 68 2.89 -2.23 -1.86
C LEU A 68 1.39 -2.23 -1.55
N ARG A 69 0.70 -3.23 -2.08
CA ARG A 69 -0.66 -3.61 -1.69
C ARG A 69 -0.78 -5.13 -1.64
N ALA A 70 -0.95 -5.69 -0.46
CA ALA A 70 -1.09 -7.13 -0.24
C ALA A 70 -2.31 -7.42 0.63
N THR A 71 -3.16 -8.35 0.22
CA THR A 71 -4.45 -8.62 0.86
C THR A 71 -4.58 -10.09 1.23
N HIS A 72 -5.14 -10.35 2.41
CA HIS A 72 -5.57 -11.66 2.89
C HIS A 72 -7.06 -11.66 3.19
N GLY A 73 -7.77 -12.69 2.77
CA GLY A 73 -9.20 -12.84 3.03
C GLY A 73 -10.08 -11.94 2.18
N VAL A 74 -11.34 -11.82 2.57
CA VAL A 74 -12.37 -11.02 1.89
C VAL A 74 -12.58 -9.73 2.66
N GLU A 75 -12.50 -8.60 1.98
CA GLU A 75 -12.68 -7.28 2.57
C GLU A 75 -14.00 -7.18 3.36
N GLY A 76 -13.92 -6.59 4.55
CA GLY A 76 -15.06 -6.44 5.45
C GLY A 76 -15.41 -7.69 6.26
N GLN A 77 -14.76 -8.84 6.01
CA GLN A 77 -15.02 -10.08 6.75
C GLN A 77 -13.97 -10.34 7.85
N PRO A 78 -14.33 -11.04 8.93
CA PRO A 78 -13.36 -11.48 9.93
C PRO A 78 -12.21 -12.26 9.31
N SER A 79 -10.98 -11.99 9.76
CA SER A 79 -9.71 -12.50 9.21
C SER A 79 -9.17 -11.76 7.97
N TRP A 80 -9.92 -10.81 7.40
CA TRP A 80 -9.39 -9.94 6.37
C TRP A 80 -8.31 -9.02 6.92
N HIS A 81 -7.28 -8.80 6.11
CA HIS A 81 -6.37 -7.68 6.32
C HIS A 81 -5.74 -7.22 5.01
N LEU A 82 -5.31 -5.97 5.04
CA LEU A 82 -4.64 -5.27 3.97
C LEU A 82 -3.35 -4.65 4.49
N LEU A 83 -2.23 -4.99 3.85
CA LEU A 83 -0.92 -4.41 4.10
C LEU A 83 -0.58 -3.45 2.95
N THR A 84 -0.31 -2.19 3.28
CA THR A 84 -0.02 -1.15 2.29
C THR A 84 1.13 -0.25 2.72
N GLY A 85 1.75 0.41 1.75
CA GLY A 85 2.71 1.50 1.97
C GLY A 85 3.73 1.62 0.87
N GLU A 86 4.47 2.70 0.90
CA GLU A 86 5.57 2.96 -0.01
C GLU A 86 6.83 2.20 0.43
N ILE A 87 7.53 1.63 -0.54
CA ILE A 87 8.88 1.07 -0.37
C ILE A 87 9.84 2.03 -1.08
N PRO A 88 10.51 2.92 -0.34
CA PRO A 88 11.49 3.85 -0.91
C PRO A 88 12.66 3.13 -1.56
N ALA A 89 13.44 3.85 -2.37
CA ALA A 89 14.60 3.28 -3.10
C ALA A 89 15.65 2.65 -2.17
N ASP A 90 15.77 3.12 -0.93
CA ASP A 90 16.67 2.55 0.09
C ASP A 90 16.11 1.28 0.76
N GLY A 91 14.90 0.86 0.40
CA GLY A 91 14.23 -0.32 0.93
C GLY A 91 13.70 -0.20 2.37
N LYS A 92 13.87 0.95 3.04
CA LYS A 92 13.40 1.16 4.42
C LYS A 92 11.98 1.69 4.43
N ALA A 93 11.03 0.81 4.66
CA ALA A 93 9.61 1.12 4.58
C ALA A 93 8.93 1.20 5.96
N MET A 94 7.92 2.06 6.05
CA MET A 94 6.97 2.08 7.14
C MET A 94 5.58 1.79 6.58
N LEU A 95 5.20 0.53 6.65
CA LEU A 95 3.94 0.03 6.12
C LEU A 95 2.83 0.14 7.17
N THR A 96 1.58 0.01 6.71
CA THR A 96 0.39 -0.08 7.55
C THR A 96 -0.33 -1.39 7.26
N ILE A 97 -0.67 -2.14 8.30
CA ILE A 97 -1.61 -3.26 8.20
C ILE A 97 -2.91 -2.88 8.90
N GLU A 98 -4.00 -3.00 8.20
CA GLU A 98 -5.36 -2.85 8.74
C GLU A 98 -6.14 -4.14 8.52
N GLY A 99 -7.11 -4.43 9.36
CA GLY A 99 -7.88 -5.65 9.22
C GLY A 99 -8.99 -5.81 10.23
N ILE A 100 -9.58 -7.01 10.23
CA ILE A 100 -10.73 -7.36 11.07
C ILE A 100 -10.40 -8.62 11.87
N VAL A 101 -10.57 -8.54 13.19
CA VAL A 101 -10.30 -9.63 14.11
C VAL A 101 -11.13 -10.87 13.76
N LYS A 102 -10.45 -12.01 13.61
CA LYS A 102 -11.07 -13.31 13.37
C LYS A 102 -11.70 -13.90 14.63
N SER A 103 -10.97 -13.86 15.74
CA SER A 103 -11.37 -14.43 17.04
C SER A 103 -10.57 -13.78 18.16
N ALA A 104 -11.20 -13.60 19.32
CA ALA A 104 -10.57 -13.09 20.53
C ALA A 104 -9.39 -13.94 20.98
N ASP A 105 -9.38 -15.25 20.73
CA ASP A 105 -8.30 -16.18 21.09
C ASP A 105 -6.95 -15.83 20.46
N TYR A 106 -6.95 -15.10 19.33
CA TYR A 106 -5.75 -14.72 18.58
C TYR A 106 -5.45 -13.22 18.68
N ALA A 107 -6.32 -12.48 19.36
CA ALA A 107 -6.24 -11.03 19.42
C ALA A 107 -5.61 -10.55 20.73
N VAL A 108 -4.80 -9.50 20.66
CA VAL A 108 -4.29 -8.79 21.83
C VAL A 108 -5.47 -8.13 22.55
N ASN A 109 -5.44 -8.15 23.90
CA ASN A 109 -6.53 -7.67 24.76
C ASN A 109 -7.89 -8.34 24.48
N HIS A 110 -7.87 -9.59 24.02
CA HIS A 110 -9.08 -10.35 23.68
C HIS A 110 -10.09 -9.59 22.80
N ALA A 111 -9.57 -8.77 21.88
CA ALA A 111 -10.41 -7.97 20.99
C ALA A 111 -11.46 -8.84 20.30
N ALA A 112 -12.72 -8.41 20.34
CA ALA A 112 -13.84 -9.19 19.85
C ALA A 112 -13.74 -9.47 18.34
N ARG A 113 -14.27 -10.63 17.92
CA ARG A 113 -14.47 -10.95 16.49
C ARG A 113 -15.20 -9.81 15.78
N GLY A 114 -14.72 -9.44 14.61
CA GLY A 114 -15.29 -8.36 13.80
C GLY A 114 -14.78 -6.97 14.14
N LYS A 115 -13.98 -6.80 15.19
CA LYS A 115 -13.37 -5.51 15.52
C LYS A 115 -12.28 -5.17 14.54
N ALA A 116 -12.29 -3.94 14.03
CA ALA A 116 -11.22 -3.41 13.19
C ALA A 116 -9.95 -3.13 13.98
N TYR A 117 -8.80 -3.30 13.32
CA TYR A 117 -7.49 -2.94 13.87
C TYR A 117 -6.61 -2.29 12.82
N THR A 118 -5.64 -1.50 13.28
CA THR A 118 -4.60 -0.92 12.44
C THR A 118 -3.28 -0.92 13.21
N PHE A 119 -2.20 -1.36 12.54
CA PHE A 119 -0.84 -1.34 13.10
C PHE A 119 0.16 -0.84 12.07
N ARG A 120 1.25 -0.27 12.57
CA ARG A 120 2.42 0.06 11.75
C ARG A 120 3.36 -1.15 11.67
N VAL A 121 4.00 -1.30 10.53
CA VAL A 121 5.00 -2.34 10.26
C VAL A 121 6.27 -1.67 9.77
N ARG A 122 7.35 -1.81 10.52
CA ARG A 122 8.67 -1.38 10.05
C ARG A 122 9.26 -2.53 9.24
N ALA A 123 9.62 -2.26 7.98
CA ALA A 123 10.16 -3.26 7.08
C ALA A 123 11.41 -2.77 6.36
N THR A 124 12.23 -3.72 5.93
CA THR A 124 13.40 -3.48 5.09
C THR A 124 13.38 -4.46 3.93
N PHE A 125 13.56 -3.95 2.72
CA PHE A 125 13.60 -4.70 1.47
C PHE A 125 15.00 -4.62 0.86
N GLU A 126 15.49 -5.74 0.36
CA GLU A 126 16.78 -5.86 -0.33
C GLU A 126 16.68 -6.91 -1.42
N GLY A 127 16.86 -6.52 -2.67
CA GLY A 127 16.70 -7.40 -3.82
C GLY A 127 15.32 -8.05 -3.86
N ASP A 128 15.28 -9.38 -3.79
CA ASP A 128 14.05 -10.19 -3.87
C ASP A 128 13.48 -10.57 -2.48
N HIS A 129 14.02 -10.02 -1.41
CA HIS A 129 13.64 -10.34 -0.05
C HIS A 129 13.29 -9.09 0.74
N GLY A 130 12.42 -9.25 1.72
CA GLY A 130 12.14 -8.24 2.73
C GLY A 130 11.79 -8.87 4.05
N ARG A 131 11.99 -8.11 5.12
CA ARG A 131 11.60 -8.48 6.48
C ARG A 131 10.95 -7.29 7.15
N GLY A 132 9.93 -7.58 7.97
CA GLY A 132 9.25 -6.54 8.72
C GLY A 132 8.81 -7.00 10.09
N VAL A 133 8.56 -6.04 10.98
CA VAL A 133 8.06 -6.29 12.33
C VAL A 133 6.91 -5.33 12.61
N ARG A 134 5.78 -5.88 13.08
CA ARG A 134 4.66 -5.10 13.56
C ARG A 134 5.05 -4.34 14.83
N LEU A 135 4.79 -3.05 14.85
CA LEU A 135 4.98 -2.22 16.03
C LEU A 135 3.78 -2.39 16.98
N GLY A 136 4.04 -2.40 18.28
CA GLY A 136 3.03 -2.60 19.31
C GLY A 136 3.41 -3.69 20.31
N LYS A 137 2.46 -4.08 21.16
CA LYS A 137 2.67 -5.05 22.24
C LYS A 137 3.13 -6.42 21.71
N ARG A 138 2.46 -6.94 20.67
CA ARG A 138 2.80 -8.21 20.03
C ARG A 138 3.65 -7.97 18.79
N LYS A 139 4.87 -8.51 18.80
CA LYS A 139 5.83 -8.40 17.68
C LYS A 139 5.56 -9.51 16.67
N CYS A 140 4.68 -9.25 15.71
CA CYS A 140 4.49 -10.15 14.58
C CYS A 140 5.54 -9.86 13.52
N GLU A 141 6.07 -10.90 12.90
CA GLU A 141 7.09 -10.82 11.87
C GLU A 141 6.49 -11.02 10.49
N PHE A 142 7.05 -10.32 9.51
CA PHE A 142 6.74 -10.44 8.09
C PHE A 142 7.97 -10.89 7.33
N ASP A 143 7.82 -11.91 6.51
CA ASP A 143 8.79 -12.32 5.51
C ASP A 143 8.20 -12.05 4.12
N PHE A 144 8.95 -11.35 3.27
CA PHE A 144 8.54 -10.98 1.92
C PHE A 144 9.48 -11.67 0.92
N ARG A 145 8.91 -12.27 -0.12
CA ARG A 145 9.67 -12.90 -1.21
C ARG A 145 9.06 -12.52 -2.54
N ARG A 146 9.88 -11.94 -3.43
CA ARG A 146 9.46 -11.65 -4.79
C ARG A 146 9.43 -12.95 -5.60
N ARG A 147 8.39 -13.09 -6.46
CA ARG A 147 8.26 -14.19 -7.41
C ARG A 147 9.09 -13.99 -8.67
#